data_b0d60e2117915a1de7b5facf3f304765
#
_entry.id   b0d60e2117915a1de7b5facf3f304765
#
_cell.length_a   1.000
_cell.length_b   1.000
_cell.length_c   1.000
_cell.angle_alpha   90.00
_cell.angle_beta   90.00
_cell.angle_gamma   90.00
#
_symmetry.space_group_name_H-M   'P 1'
#
loop_
_entity.id
_entity.type
_entity.pdbx_description
1 polymer ?
#
loop_
_entity_poly.entity_id
_entity_poly.type
_entity_poly.pdbx_seq_one_letter_code
_entity_poly.pdbx_strand_id
1 'polypeptide(L)'
;KVIRPDGRPVEFRYDALGRRTAKQYFGKVTRWIWDGNVPIHEWRYKTTEIQPDEKGESFQKEPIENITTWVFEEGTFVPTAKIQEGKQYSIVSDYLGTPIQMYDEQGNKTWDCTLDIYGKVLAIDKGTEFDCPFRYQGQYVDKETKLCYNRFRYYEPEIGNYISQDPIGLSAGERFYSYVKNVNLCIDIFGLVAKEFDIDTYGNISSRANIGDNLTAHELLQHAWLEQNNKLPTSKNRGVDLISKENPSIALREKGIHNRITALQNRYGMKGKNLKGQSALENINKNAALTRRGIMEGLIADGMDRKTAKEKATALVEKLRQDAIAHAKANNLITCKS
;
A
#
# COMPACT_ATOMS: atom_id res chain seq x y z
N LYS A 1 -18.67 1.17 10.68
CA LYS A 1 -19.43 0.50 11.75
C LYS A 1 -19.65 -0.96 11.40
N VAL A 2 -19.35 -1.88 12.32
CA VAL A 2 -19.64 -3.32 12.23
C VAL A 2 -20.59 -3.67 13.37
N ILE A 3 -21.64 -4.42 13.07
CA ILE A 3 -22.56 -4.96 14.08
C ILE A 3 -22.12 -6.39 14.37
N ARG A 4 -21.82 -6.66 15.63
CA ARG A 4 -21.45 -8.02 16.10
C ARG A 4 -22.68 -8.93 16.18
N PRO A 5 -22.49 -10.26 16.23
CA PRO A 5 -23.60 -11.20 16.41
C PRO A 5 -24.45 -10.96 17.67
N ASP A 6 -23.86 -10.35 18.71
CA ASP A 6 -24.58 -9.94 19.94
C ASP A 6 -25.36 -8.62 19.80
N GLY A 7 -25.45 -8.05 18.59
CA GLY A 7 -26.13 -6.80 18.27
C GLY A 7 -25.34 -5.53 18.64
N ARG A 8 -24.18 -5.65 19.29
CA ARG A 8 -23.40 -4.49 19.73
C ARG A 8 -22.57 -3.91 18.58
N PRO A 9 -22.59 -2.59 18.39
CA PRO A 9 -21.80 -1.93 17.35
C PRO A 9 -20.33 -1.78 17.75
N VAL A 10 -19.44 -1.98 16.79
CA VAL A 10 -18.05 -1.48 16.82
C VAL A 10 -17.97 -0.34 15.83
N GLU A 11 -17.57 0.83 16.28
CA GLU A 11 -17.51 2.05 15.47
C GLU A 11 -16.07 2.41 15.15
N PHE A 12 -15.84 2.90 13.94
CA PHE A 12 -14.52 3.27 13.44
C PHE A 12 -14.52 4.70 12.92
N ARG A 13 -13.39 5.39 13.11
CA ARG A 13 -13.12 6.70 12.51
C ARG A 13 -11.88 6.59 11.62
N TYR A 14 -11.88 7.37 10.54
CA TYR A 14 -10.82 7.39 9.54
C TYR A 14 -10.41 8.83 9.26
N ASP A 15 -9.17 9.02 8.83
CA ASP A 15 -8.70 10.29 8.28
C ASP A 15 -9.07 10.45 6.80
N ALA A 16 -8.69 11.59 6.21
CA ALA A 16 -8.95 11.88 4.81
C ALA A 16 -8.21 10.94 3.83
N LEU A 17 -7.16 10.23 4.30
CA LEU A 17 -6.43 9.24 3.53
C LEU A 17 -6.99 7.83 3.71
N GLY A 18 -8.08 7.65 4.44
CA GLY A 18 -8.69 6.35 4.72
C GLY A 18 -7.95 5.53 5.78
N ARG A 19 -7.01 6.13 6.56
CA ARG A 19 -6.33 5.45 7.66
C ARG A 19 -7.23 5.47 8.89
N ARG A 20 -7.36 4.31 9.55
CA ARG A 20 -8.18 4.18 10.74
C ARG A 20 -7.53 4.89 11.93
N THR A 21 -8.15 5.94 12.44
CA THR A 21 -7.64 6.75 13.55
C THR A 21 -8.24 6.39 14.89
N ALA A 22 -9.43 5.79 14.89
CA ALA A 22 -10.07 5.34 16.13
C ALA A 22 -10.97 4.13 15.94
N LYS A 23 -11.11 3.33 17.00
CA LYS A 23 -12.12 2.29 17.19
C LYS A 23 -12.79 2.48 18.53
N GLN A 24 -14.11 2.43 18.55
CA GLN A 24 -14.90 2.51 19.78
C GLN A 24 -15.77 1.27 19.95
N TYR A 25 -15.66 0.64 21.10
CA TYR A 25 -16.47 -0.49 21.50
C TYR A 25 -16.76 -0.48 22.99
N PHE A 26 -18.01 -0.54 23.35
CA PHE A 26 -18.48 -0.67 24.76
C PHE A 26 -17.78 0.28 25.74
N GLY A 27 -17.78 1.58 25.41
CA GLY A 27 -17.16 2.62 26.22
C GLY A 27 -15.63 2.66 26.24
N LYS A 28 -14.97 1.82 25.44
CA LYS A 28 -13.51 1.83 25.24
C LYS A 28 -13.17 2.38 23.87
N VAL A 29 -12.16 3.24 23.81
CA VAL A 29 -11.62 3.78 22.57
C VAL A 29 -10.18 3.30 22.39
N THR A 30 -9.86 2.82 21.21
CA THR A 30 -8.48 2.60 20.75
C THR A 30 -8.14 3.65 19.71
N ARG A 31 -7.00 4.29 19.84
CA ARG A 31 -6.51 5.32 18.92
C ARG A 31 -5.24 4.86 18.24
N TRP A 32 -5.01 5.36 17.01
CA TRP A 32 -3.79 5.13 16.25
C TRP A 32 -3.24 6.42 15.69
N ILE A 33 -1.90 6.53 15.70
CA ILE A 33 -1.13 7.52 14.93
C ILE A 33 -0.35 6.76 13.87
N TRP A 34 -0.30 7.34 12.68
CA TRP A 34 0.28 6.75 11.49
C TRP A 34 1.50 7.53 11.03
N ASP A 35 2.54 6.80 10.61
CA ASP A 35 3.61 7.33 9.76
C ASP A 35 3.43 6.75 8.36
N GLY A 36 3.18 7.62 7.37
CA GLY A 36 2.79 7.16 6.05
C GLY A 36 1.62 6.19 6.09
N ASN A 37 1.89 4.92 5.81
CA ASN A 37 0.88 3.87 5.72
C ASN A 37 0.95 2.82 6.84
N VAL A 38 1.83 2.99 7.84
CA VAL A 38 1.96 2.08 8.98
C VAL A 38 1.52 2.74 10.29
N PRO A 39 0.80 2.02 11.18
CA PRO A 39 0.39 2.53 12.48
C PRO A 39 1.55 2.43 13.46
N ILE A 40 2.15 3.57 13.83
CA ILE A 40 3.34 3.59 14.69
C ILE A 40 3.01 3.68 16.18
N HIS A 41 1.88 4.26 16.56
CA HIS A 41 1.46 4.35 17.95
C HIS A 41 0.02 3.94 18.12
N GLU A 42 -0.28 3.22 19.20
CA GLU A 42 -1.63 2.95 19.66
C GLU A 42 -1.74 3.14 21.18
N TRP A 43 -2.92 3.59 21.62
CA TRP A 43 -3.28 3.65 23.04
C TRP A 43 -4.77 3.42 23.24
N ARG A 44 -5.17 3.16 24.47
CA ARG A 44 -6.55 2.85 24.82
C ARG A 44 -6.99 3.63 26.06
N TYR A 45 -8.22 4.12 26.03
CA TYR A 45 -8.85 4.77 27.18
C TYR A 45 -10.34 4.45 27.22
N LYS A 46 -11.00 4.77 28.37
CA LYS A 46 -12.45 4.67 28.50
C LYS A 46 -13.08 6.03 28.20
N THR A 47 -14.27 6.03 27.58
CA THR A 47 -15.00 7.28 27.29
C THR A 47 -15.36 8.07 28.54
N THR A 48 -15.47 7.42 29.72
CA THR A 48 -15.68 8.06 31.01
C THR A 48 -14.46 8.82 31.56
N GLU A 49 -13.28 8.62 30.95
CA GLU A 49 -12.02 9.28 31.34
C GLU A 49 -11.79 10.59 30.59
N ILE A 50 -12.66 10.90 29.59
CA ILE A 50 -12.61 12.15 28.84
C ILE A 50 -13.18 13.27 29.73
N GLN A 51 -12.36 14.26 30.07
CA GLN A 51 -12.80 15.43 30.83
C GLN A 51 -13.16 16.57 29.88
N PRO A 52 -14.30 17.29 30.13
CA PRO A 52 -14.60 18.52 29.40
C PRO A 52 -13.51 19.57 29.70
N ASP A 53 -13.19 20.42 28.72
CA ASP A 53 -12.33 21.57 28.99
C ASP A 53 -12.97 22.58 29.93
N GLU A 54 -12.16 23.48 30.50
CA GLU A 54 -12.61 24.48 31.51
C GLU A 54 -13.63 25.49 30.92
N LYS A 55 -13.88 25.48 29.60
CA LYS A 55 -14.79 26.38 28.89
C LYS A 55 -16.09 25.74 28.47
N GLY A 56 -16.28 24.43 28.68
CA GLY A 56 -17.48 23.70 28.26
C GLY A 56 -17.59 23.56 26.74
N GLU A 57 -16.57 23.93 25.99
CA GLU A 57 -16.47 23.69 24.55
C GLU A 57 -15.93 22.30 24.28
N SER A 58 -16.50 21.59 23.33
CA SER A 58 -16.38 20.15 23.12
C SER A 58 -15.03 19.63 22.59
N PHE A 59 -13.91 20.28 22.91
CA PHE A 59 -12.57 19.71 22.71
C PHE A 59 -12.15 18.95 23.96
N GLN A 60 -12.67 17.74 24.09
CA GLN A 60 -12.32 16.82 25.19
C GLN A 60 -10.87 16.40 25.03
N LYS A 61 -10.03 16.67 26.04
CA LYS A 61 -8.65 16.20 26.09
C LYS A 61 -8.67 14.69 26.30
N GLU A 62 -8.35 13.93 25.26
CA GLU A 62 -8.25 12.47 25.35
C GLU A 62 -7.04 12.09 26.23
N PRO A 63 -7.20 11.14 27.18
CA PRO A 63 -6.07 10.60 27.92
C PRO A 63 -5.09 9.90 26.97
N ILE A 64 -3.80 10.20 27.08
CA ILE A 64 -2.74 9.56 26.30
C ILE A 64 -1.81 8.87 27.29
N GLU A 65 -2.12 7.62 27.59
CA GLU A 65 -1.40 6.80 28.56
C GLU A 65 -1.12 5.41 27.96
N ASN A 66 -0.10 4.73 28.48
CA ASN A 66 0.26 3.37 28.10
C ASN A 66 0.37 3.15 26.58
N ILE A 67 1.07 4.08 25.92
CA ILE A 67 1.27 4.03 24.47
C ILE A 67 2.07 2.76 24.12
N THR A 68 1.55 2.00 23.17
CA THR A 68 2.31 0.98 22.47
C THR A 68 2.88 1.59 21.20
N THR A 69 4.19 1.51 21.02
CA THR A 69 4.89 1.93 19.81
C THR A 69 5.29 0.71 19.02
N TRP A 70 4.97 0.72 17.73
CA TRP A 70 5.36 -0.29 16.77
C TRP A 70 6.45 0.26 15.85
N VAL A 71 7.50 -0.52 15.64
CA VAL A 71 8.58 -0.19 14.71
C VAL A 71 8.44 -1.13 13.51
N PHE A 72 8.55 -0.56 12.32
CA PHE A 72 8.47 -1.31 11.07
C PHE A 72 9.80 -1.23 10.32
N GLU A 73 10.10 -2.23 9.53
CA GLU A 73 11.21 -2.20 8.59
C GLU A 73 10.97 -1.09 7.56
N GLU A 74 11.99 -0.28 7.30
CA GLU A 74 11.88 0.91 6.45
C GLU A 74 11.33 0.57 5.05
N GLY A 75 10.30 1.29 4.63
CA GLY A 75 9.67 1.09 3.32
C GLY A 75 8.80 -0.16 3.19
N THR A 76 8.57 -0.90 4.28
CA THR A 76 7.74 -2.11 4.31
C THR A 76 6.58 -2.00 5.30
N PHE A 77 5.77 -3.06 5.40
CA PHE A 77 4.72 -3.21 6.41
C PHE A 77 5.06 -4.32 7.42
N VAL A 78 6.34 -4.70 7.50
CA VAL A 78 6.84 -5.73 8.40
C VAL A 78 7.15 -5.13 9.76
N PRO A 79 6.42 -5.47 10.84
CA PRO A 79 6.75 -5.01 12.17
C PRO A 79 7.99 -5.73 12.69
N THR A 80 8.97 -4.97 13.19
CA THR A 80 10.26 -5.48 13.69
C THR A 80 10.41 -5.36 15.19
N ALA A 81 9.71 -4.40 15.82
CA ALA A 81 9.74 -4.26 17.28
C ALA A 81 8.44 -3.67 17.83
N LYS A 82 8.20 -3.95 19.11
CA LYS A 82 7.16 -3.37 19.96
C LYS A 82 7.82 -2.72 21.18
N ILE A 83 7.41 -1.50 21.50
CA ILE A 83 7.83 -0.81 22.73
C ILE A 83 6.56 -0.49 23.54
N GLN A 84 6.49 -0.94 24.78
CA GLN A 84 5.34 -0.73 25.64
C GLN A 84 5.80 -0.64 27.11
N GLU A 85 5.35 0.40 27.82
CA GLU A 85 5.69 0.61 29.25
C GLU A 85 7.20 0.55 29.52
N GLY A 86 8.01 1.13 28.62
CA GLY A 86 9.47 1.15 28.73
C GLY A 86 10.18 -0.18 28.40
N LYS A 87 9.44 -1.24 28.07
CA LYS A 87 9.98 -2.53 27.66
C LYS A 87 10.02 -2.64 26.14
N GLN A 88 11.04 -3.28 25.61
CA GLN A 88 11.22 -3.50 24.18
C GLN A 88 11.10 -5.00 23.86
N TYR A 89 10.47 -5.28 22.74
CA TYR A 89 10.27 -6.63 22.24
C TYR A 89 10.68 -6.68 20.76
N SER A 90 11.55 -7.62 20.40
CA SER A 90 11.88 -7.90 18.99
C SER A 90 10.80 -8.80 18.40
N ILE A 91 10.39 -8.52 17.17
CA ILE A 91 9.41 -9.30 16.42
C ILE A 91 10.13 -10.08 15.33
N VAL A 92 9.87 -11.37 15.26
CA VAL A 92 10.35 -12.27 14.18
C VAL A 92 9.17 -12.57 13.27
N SER A 93 9.39 -12.39 11.98
CA SER A 93 8.39 -12.63 10.93
C SER A 93 8.81 -13.77 10.03
N ASP A 94 7.83 -14.37 9.33
CA ASP A 94 8.07 -15.35 8.27
C ASP A 94 8.60 -14.68 6.98
N TYR A 95 8.76 -15.47 5.92
CA TYR A 95 9.28 -15.00 4.62
C TYR A 95 8.33 -14.03 3.88
N LEU A 96 7.05 -13.95 4.26
CA LEU A 96 6.07 -12.97 3.75
C LEU A 96 5.98 -11.73 4.65
N GLY A 97 6.76 -11.66 5.74
CA GLY A 97 6.72 -10.57 6.70
C GLY A 97 5.58 -10.66 7.70
N THR A 98 4.97 -11.85 7.86
CA THR A 98 3.93 -12.11 8.87
C THR A 98 4.59 -12.37 10.22
N PRO A 99 4.25 -11.64 11.29
CA PRO A 99 4.80 -11.89 12.63
C PRO A 99 4.44 -13.28 13.14
N ILE A 100 5.44 -13.99 13.67
CA ILE A 100 5.27 -15.34 14.23
C ILE A 100 5.72 -15.45 15.68
N GLN A 101 6.70 -14.65 16.10
CA GLN A 101 7.25 -14.70 17.47
C GLN A 101 7.66 -13.32 17.96
N MET A 102 7.67 -13.12 19.30
CA MET A 102 8.28 -11.97 19.96
C MET A 102 9.19 -12.42 21.09
N TYR A 103 10.25 -11.65 21.31
CA TYR A 103 11.25 -11.88 22.35
C TYR A 103 11.48 -10.58 23.15
N ASP A 104 11.66 -10.70 24.47
CA ASP A 104 12.06 -9.58 25.32
C ASP A 104 13.56 -9.24 25.19
N GLU A 105 14.02 -8.23 25.92
CA GLU A 105 15.43 -7.77 25.93
C GLU A 105 16.41 -8.83 26.48
N GLN A 106 15.93 -9.79 27.23
CA GLN A 106 16.70 -10.91 27.77
C GLN A 106 16.73 -12.12 26.83
N GLY A 107 16.05 -12.03 25.67
CA GLY A 107 15.93 -13.11 24.70
C GLY A 107 14.90 -14.20 25.06
N ASN A 108 14.05 -13.95 26.05
CA ASN A 108 12.96 -14.87 26.38
C ASN A 108 11.83 -14.70 25.38
N LYS A 109 11.29 -15.79 24.87
CA LYS A 109 10.11 -15.77 24.03
C LYS A 109 8.89 -15.33 24.84
N THR A 110 8.24 -14.23 24.42
CA THR A 110 7.06 -13.67 25.09
C THR A 110 5.78 -13.92 24.32
N TRP A 111 5.88 -14.17 23.02
CA TRP A 111 4.74 -14.49 22.15
C TRP A 111 5.16 -15.47 21.06
N ASP A 112 4.26 -16.41 20.74
CA ASP A 112 4.44 -17.43 19.69
C ASP A 112 3.09 -17.77 19.10
N CYS A 113 2.90 -17.55 17.79
CA CYS A 113 1.63 -17.68 17.11
C CYS A 113 1.79 -18.45 15.81
N THR A 114 0.98 -19.48 15.65
CA THR A 114 0.86 -20.24 14.39
C THR A 114 -0.46 -19.88 13.72
N LEU A 115 -0.39 -19.49 12.45
CA LEU A 115 -1.53 -19.18 11.60
C LEU A 115 -1.78 -20.29 10.59
N ASP A 116 -3.03 -20.44 10.14
CA ASP A 116 -3.33 -21.20 8.92
C ASP A 116 -3.02 -20.37 7.65
N ILE A 117 -3.28 -20.98 6.50
CA ILE A 117 -3.04 -20.37 5.18
C ILE A 117 -3.93 -19.14 4.89
N TYR A 118 -4.92 -18.86 5.70
CA TYR A 118 -5.81 -17.69 5.59
C TYR A 118 -5.57 -16.66 6.69
N GLY A 119 -4.56 -16.89 7.54
CA GLY A 119 -4.23 -15.95 8.63
C GLY A 119 -5.09 -16.11 9.89
N LYS A 120 -5.89 -17.19 9.99
CA LYS A 120 -6.58 -17.58 11.22
C LYS A 120 -5.58 -18.18 12.20
N VAL A 121 -5.72 -17.84 13.48
CA VAL A 121 -4.89 -18.41 14.54
C VAL A 121 -5.24 -19.91 14.73
N LEU A 122 -4.25 -20.77 14.55
CA LEU A 122 -4.31 -22.19 14.85
C LEU A 122 -3.87 -22.48 16.28
N ALA A 123 -2.77 -21.86 16.73
CA ALA A 123 -2.21 -22.04 18.06
C ALA A 123 -1.55 -20.78 18.57
N ILE A 124 -1.59 -20.60 19.90
CA ILE A 124 -0.81 -19.62 20.65
C ILE A 124 -0.03 -20.40 21.71
N ASP A 125 1.25 -20.63 21.46
CA ASP A 125 2.10 -21.38 22.37
C ASP A 125 2.62 -20.50 23.50
N LYS A 126 2.68 -19.17 23.30
CA LYS A 126 3.10 -18.19 24.30
C LYS A 126 2.32 -16.87 24.12
N GLY A 127 2.01 -16.21 25.24
CA GLY A 127 1.31 -14.93 25.22
C GLY A 127 -0.18 -15.06 24.86
N THR A 128 -0.73 -14.02 24.24
CA THR A 128 -2.14 -13.96 23.78
C THR A 128 -2.20 -13.58 22.30
N GLU A 129 -3.30 -13.91 21.62
CA GLU A 129 -3.54 -13.58 20.21
C GLU A 129 -3.32 -12.08 19.87
N PHE A 130 -3.52 -11.19 20.86
CA PHE A 130 -3.51 -9.74 20.67
C PHE A 130 -2.25 -9.06 21.18
N ASP A 131 -1.24 -9.81 21.62
CA ASP A 131 0.06 -9.23 21.98
C ASP A 131 0.81 -8.71 20.76
N CYS A 132 0.56 -9.34 19.59
CA CYS A 132 0.88 -8.81 18.27
C CYS A 132 -0.39 -8.86 17.39
N PRO A 133 -1.01 -7.70 17.09
CA PRO A 133 -2.27 -7.66 16.33
C PRO A 133 -2.07 -7.75 14.82
N PHE A 134 -0.84 -7.73 14.33
CA PHE A 134 -0.56 -7.80 12.91
C PHE A 134 -0.70 -9.23 12.38
N ARG A 135 -1.17 -9.35 11.13
CA ARG A 135 -1.27 -10.59 10.37
C ARG A 135 -0.46 -10.45 9.08
N TYR A 136 -1.01 -10.78 7.91
CA TYR A 136 -0.32 -10.46 6.67
C TYR A 136 -0.01 -8.96 6.60
N GLN A 137 1.03 -8.57 5.86
CA GLN A 137 1.43 -7.17 5.75
C GLN A 137 0.23 -6.27 5.41
N GLY A 138 0.07 -5.17 6.14
CA GLY A 138 -1.07 -4.26 6.03
C GLY A 138 -2.31 -4.64 6.85
N GLN A 139 -2.33 -5.82 7.48
CA GLN A 139 -3.47 -6.30 8.28
C GLN A 139 -3.27 -6.07 9.78
N TYR A 140 -4.33 -5.60 10.43
CA TYR A 140 -4.44 -5.44 11.88
C TYR A 140 -5.73 -6.11 12.36
N VAL A 141 -5.63 -7.17 13.20
CA VAL A 141 -6.79 -7.91 13.71
C VAL A 141 -7.49 -7.17 14.84
N ASP A 142 -8.80 -7.07 14.75
CA ASP A 142 -9.64 -6.50 15.79
C ASP A 142 -10.15 -7.57 16.75
N LYS A 143 -9.84 -7.41 18.03
CA LYS A 143 -10.27 -8.33 19.10
C LYS A 143 -11.78 -8.54 19.13
N GLU A 144 -12.54 -7.48 18.91
CA GLU A 144 -13.99 -7.45 19.07
C GLU A 144 -14.72 -8.12 17.90
N THR A 145 -14.20 -7.98 16.68
CA THR A 145 -14.86 -8.50 15.47
C THR A 145 -14.18 -9.73 14.89
N LYS A 146 -12.91 -9.98 15.27
CA LYS A 146 -12.02 -10.98 14.67
C LYS A 146 -11.67 -10.69 13.20
N LEU A 147 -12.14 -9.58 12.67
CA LEU A 147 -11.79 -9.13 11.32
C LEU A 147 -10.42 -8.47 11.31
N CYS A 148 -9.69 -8.62 10.21
CA CYS A 148 -8.47 -7.89 9.97
C CYS A 148 -8.80 -6.60 9.19
N TYR A 149 -8.51 -5.44 9.80
CA TYR A 149 -8.50 -4.17 9.08
C TYR A 149 -7.33 -4.18 8.09
N ASN A 150 -7.62 -4.06 6.82
CA ASN A 150 -6.65 -4.00 5.72
C ASN A 150 -6.90 -2.76 4.88
N ARG A 151 -6.62 -1.59 5.45
CA ARG A 151 -6.78 -0.26 4.88
C ARG A 151 -8.17 0.03 4.32
N PHE A 152 -8.43 -0.34 3.07
CA PHE A 152 -9.68 -0.04 2.36
C PHE A 152 -10.75 -1.10 2.53
N ARG A 153 -10.39 -2.29 3.02
CA ARG A 153 -11.32 -3.41 3.26
C ARG A 153 -11.09 -4.06 4.63
N TYR A 154 -12.05 -4.87 5.04
CA TYR A 154 -11.93 -5.77 6.17
C TYR A 154 -11.89 -7.20 5.67
N TYR A 155 -10.89 -7.93 6.11
CA TYR A 155 -10.65 -9.32 5.75
C TYR A 155 -11.10 -10.24 6.87
N GLU A 156 -11.76 -11.36 6.53
CA GLU A 156 -12.20 -12.37 7.45
C GLU A 156 -11.36 -13.65 7.31
N PRO A 157 -10.45 -13.92 8.29
CA PRO A 157 -9.57 -15.10 8.23
C PRO A 157 -10.31 -16.44 8.25
N GLU A 158 -11.51 -16.51 8.84
CA GLU A 158 -12.31 -17.76 8.89
C GLU A 158 -12.71 -18.27 7.50
N ILE A 159 -12.95 -17.36 6.56
CA ILE A 159 -13.37 -17.68 5.20
C ILE A 159 -12.34 -17.33 4.12
N GLY A 160 -11.24 -16.69 4.52
CA GLY A 160 -10.17 -16.31 3.59
C GLY A 160 -10.54 -15.23 2.58
N ASN A 161 -11.54 -14.39 2.87
CA ASN A 161 -12.07 -13.37 1.95
C ASN A 161 -12.29 -12.03 2.62
N TYR A 162 -12.41 -10.97 1.81
CA TYR A 162 -12.91 -9.69 2.27
C TYR A 162 -14.42 -9.72 2.50
N ILE A 163 -14.92 -8.98 3.49
CA ILE A 163 -16.35 -8.87 3.79
C ILE A 163 -17.09 -7.85 2.93
N SER A 164 -16.35 -7.09 2.12
CA SER A 164 -16.91 -6.11 1.17
C SER A 164 -16.30 -6.29 -0.21
N GLN A 165 -17.02 -5.84 -1.22
CA GLN A 165 -16.52 -5.80 -2.58
C GLN A 165 -15.31 -4.87 -2.68
N ASP A 166 -14.44 -5.15 -3.67
CA ASP A 166 -13.32 -4.29 -3.98
C ASP A 166 -13.83 -2.89 -4.41
N PRO A 167 -13.37 -1.80 -3.77
CA PRO A 167 -13.79 -0.43 -4.13
C PRO A 167 -13.49 -0.05 -5.57
N ILE A 168 -12.50 -0.69 -6.20
CA ILE A 168 -12.16 -0.47 -7.61
C ILE A 168 -13.01 -1.30 -8.58
N GLY A 169 -13.98 -2.06 -8.06
CA GLY A 169 -15.02 -2.75 -8.82
C GLY A 169 -14.48 -3.81 -9.79
N LEU A 170 -15.08 -3.91 -10.99
CA LEU A 170 -14.65 -4.84 -12.05
C LEU A 170 -13.18 -4.65 -12.49
N SER A 171 -12.61 -3.48 -12.23
CA SER A 171 -11.17 -3.29 -12.35
C SER A 171 -10.38 -4.24 -11.45
N ALA A 172 -10.93 -4.79 -10.32
CA ALA A 172 -10.41 -5.83 -9.45
C ALA A 172 -10.56 -7.27 -9.99
N GLY A 173 -11.19 -7.55 -11.17
CA GLY A 173 -11.51 -8.86 -11.76
C GLY A 173 -12.88 -9.34 -11.31
N GLU A 174 -13.18 -10.57 -11.69
CA GLU A 174 -14.49 -11.18 -11.44
C GLU A 174 -14.70 -11.63 -9.99
N ARG A 175 -13.61 -11.66 -9.18
CA ARG A 175 -13.65 -12.12 -7.78
C ARG A 175 -13.58 -10.95 -6.81
N PHE A 176 -14.66 -10.23 -6.64
CA PHE A 176 -14.75 -8.98 -5.86
C PHE A 176 -14.36 -9.09 -4.37
N TYR A 177 -14.42 -10.29 -3.79
CA TYR A 177 -14.17 -10.53 -2.36
C TYR A 177 -12.85 -11.24 -2.07
N SER A 178 -12.13 -11.69 -3.10
CA SER A 178 -10.89 -12.46 -2.92
C SER A 178 -9.79 -11.58 -2.32
N TYR A 179 -8.96 -12.18 -1.43
CA TYR A 179 -7.74 -11.57 -0.93
C TYR A 179 -6.67 -11.55 -2.04
N VAL A 180 -6.05 -12.68 -2.31
CA VAL A 180 -5.04 -12.84 -3.36
C VAL A 180 -5.21 -14.17 -4.09
N LYS A 181 -4.54 -14.35 -5.23
CA LYS A 181 -4.60 -15.61 -5.99
C LYS A 181 -3.86 -16.76 -5.30
N ASN A 182 -2.76 -16.46 -4.62
CA ASN A 182 -1.94 -17.43 -3.92
C ASN A 182 -1.40 -16.82 -2.63
N VAL A 183 -1.95 -17.19 -1.50
CA VAL A 183 -1.60 -16.67 -0.17
C VAL A 183 -0.19 -17.03 0.29
N ASN A 184 0.45 -18.02 -0.34
CA ASN A 184 1.84 -18.40 -0.05
C ASN A 184 2.88 -17.56 -0.80
N LEU A 185 2.46 -16.76 -1.79
CA LEU A 185 3.36 -16.00 -2.66
C LEU A 185 3.00 -14.54 -2.77
N CYS A 186 1.75 -14.18 -2.44
CA CYS A 186 1.19 -12.85 -2.66
C CYS A 186 0.58 -12.30 -1.38
N ILE A 187 0.69 -10.98 -1.21
CA ILE A 187 -0.01 -10.24 -0.15
C ILE A 187 -0.75 -9.05 -0.77
N ASP A 188 -1.83 -8.61 -0.12
CA ASP A 188 -2.58 -7.42 -0.47
C ASP A 188 -2.48 -6.39 0.68
N ILE A 189 -1.52 -5.48 0.56
CA ILE A 189 -1.14 -4.54 1.63
C ILE A 189 -2.25 -3.52 1.93
N PHE A 190 -3.02 -3.13 0.91
CA PHE A 190 -4.02 -2.06 1.02
C PHE A 190 -5.46 -2.55 0.99
N GLY A 191 -5.69 -3.85 0.85
CA GLY A 191 -7.03 -4.33 0.55
C GLY A 191 -7.50 -3.89 -0.85
N LEU A 192 -6.56 -3.74 -1.79
CA LEU A 192 -6.76 -3.35 -3.18
C LEU A 192 -5.69 -4.07 -4.00
N VAL A 193 -6.02 -5.18 -4.60
CA VAL A 193 -5.06 -5.92 -5.44
C VAL A 193 -4.70 -5.08 -6.65
N ALA A 194 -3.41 -4.79 -6.85
CA ALA A 194 -2.95 -4.11 -8.05
C ALA A 194 -3.25 -4.94 -9.30
N LYS A 195 -3.70 -4.30 -10.35
CA LYS A 195 -4.00 -4.95 -11.61
C LYS A 195 -3.25 -4.35 -12.74
N GLU A 196 -3.18 -5.16 -13.76
CA GLU A 196 -2.70 -4.66 -15.03
C GLU A 196 -3.55 -3.48 -15.48
N PHE A 197 -2.86 -2.37 -15.78
CA PHE A 197 -3.37 -1.05 -16.15
C PHE A 197 -3.86 -0.15 -15.01
N ASP A 198 -3.68 -0.52 -13.75
CA ASP A 198 -3.88 0.44 -12.65
C ASP A 198 -2.90 1.60 -12.78
N ILE A 199 -3.41 2.82 -12.60
CA ILE A 199 -2.61 4.05 -12.59
C ILE A 199 -2.60 4.62 -11.17
N ASP A 200 -1.40 4.74 -10.59
CA ASP A 200 -1.16 5.26 -9.26
C ASP A 200 0.29 5.80 -9.20
N THR A 201 0.76 6.21 -8.03
CA THR A 201 2.17 6.60 -7.88
C THR A 201 3.11 5.39 -8.02
N TYR A 202 4.36 5.64 -8.42
CA TYR A 202 5.38 4.59 -8.50
C TYR A 202 5.53 3.82 -7.18
N GLY A 203 5.58 4.55 -6.06
CA GLY A 203 5.70 3.94 -4.74
C GLY A 203 4.55 2.98 -4.41
N ASN A 204 3.33 3.38 -4.71
CA ASN A 204 2.15 2.55 -4.46
C ASN A 204 2.09 1.31 -5.35
N ILE A 205 2.33 1.46 -6.67
CA ILE A 205 2.33 0.32 -7.60
C ILE A 205 3.51 -0.61 -7.30
N SER A 206 4.70 -0.04 -7.10
CA SER A 206 5.92 -0.81 -6.84
C SER A 206 5.81 -1.65 -5.56
N SER A 207 5.22 -1.10 -4.49
CA SER A 207 4.98 -1.85 -3.25
C SER A 207 3.92 -2.95 -3.41
N ARG A 208 2.91 -2.72 -4.26
CA ARG A 208 1.85 -3.71 -4.56
C ARG A 208 2.28 -4.77 -5.56
N ALA A 209 3.08 -4.38 -6.58
CA ALA A 209 3.50 -5.25 -7.68
C ALA A 209 4.63 -6.21 -7.30
N ASN A 210 5.44 -5.91 -6.27
CA ASN A 210 6.62 -6.72 -5.93
C ASN A 210 6.30 -8.07 -5.25
N ILE A 211 5.02 -8.44 -5.10
CA ILE A 211 4.65 -9.59 -4.29
C ILE A 211 3.87 -10.62 -5.12
N GLY A 212 4.53 -11.14 -6.15
CA GLY A 212 4.11 -12.36 -6.86
C GLY A 212 3.02 -12.23 -7.91
N ASP A 213 2.57 -11.02 -8.25
CA ASP A 213 1.54 -10.78 -9.27
C ASP A 213 2.08 -10.64 -10.71
N ASN A 214 3.42 -10.63 -10.87
CA ASN A 214 4.15 -10.38 -12.13
C ASN A 214 3.85 -9.02 -12.77
N LEU A 215 3.41 -8.04 -12.00
CA LEU A 215 3.24 -6.67 -12.44
C LEU A 215 4.49 -5.84 -12.11
N THR A 216 4.73 -4.82 -12.92
CA THR A 216 5.79 -3.82 -12.69
C THR A 216 5.24 -2.43 -12.92
N ALA A 217 5.74 -1.45 -12.16
CA ALA A 217 5.39 -0.05 -12.34
C ALA A 217 6.11 0.52 -13.57
N HIS A 218 5.36 1.13 -14.48
CA HIS A 218 5.89 1.77 -15.67
C HIS A 218 5.59 3.26 -15.68
N GLU A 219 6.63 4.08 -15.72
CA GLU A 219 6.59 5.55 -15.65
C GLU A 219 6.71 6.18 -17.04
N LEU A 220 5.98 7.26 -17.30
CA LEU A 220 6.22 8.08 -18.51
C LEU A 220 7.36 9.09 -18.32
N LEU A 221 7.46 9.73 -17.16
CA LEU A 221 8.65 10.50 -16.78
C LEU A 221 9.66 9.50 -16.22
N GLN A 222 10.60 9.07 -17.05
CA GLN A 222 11.53 8.00 -16.68
C GLN A 222 12.44 8.40 -15.53
N HIS A 223 12.62 7.51 -14.55
CA HIS A 223 13.63 7.66 -13.50
C HIS A 223 15.03 7.89 -14.08
N ALA A 224 15.40 7.16 -15.13
CA ALA A 224 16.64 7.36 -15.86
C ALA A 224 16.79 8.76 -16.46
N TRP A 225 15.69 9.44 -16.83
CA TRP A 225 15.71 10.83 -17.25
C TRP A 225 16.03 11.77 -16.08
N LEU A 226 15.41 11.53 -14.92
CA LEU A 226 15.67 12.31 -13.70
C LEU A 226 17.15 12.22 -13.31
N GLU A 227 17.74 11.03 -13.34
CA GLU A 227 19.17 10.81 -13.06
C GLU A 227 20.08 11.56 -14.07
N GLN A 228 19.82 11.36 -15.37
CA GLN A 228 20.68 11.93 -16.43
C GLN A 228 20.63 13.46 -16.50
N ASN A 229 19.57 14.07 -15.98
CA ASN A 229 19.40 15.53 -15.95
C ASN A 229 19.60 16.13 -14.55
N ASN A 230 20.21 15.39 -13.61
CA ASN A 230 20.53 15.82 -12.23
C ASN A 230 19.31 16.37 -11.48
N LYS A 231 18.15 15.75 -11.63
CA LYS A 231 16.90 16.13 -11.00
C LYS A 231 16.59 15.34 -9.72
N LEU A 232 17.39 14.31 -9.42
CA LEU A 232 17.30 13.55 -8.17
C LEU A 232 18.34 14.08 -7.17
N PRO A 233 18.01 14.13 -5.87
CA PRO A 233 19.02 14.26 -4.83
C PRO A 233 19.98 13.05 -4.89
N THR A 234 21.17 13.20 -4.35
CA THR A 234 22.32 12.28 -4.47
C THR A 234 22.12 10.83 -3.96
N SER A 235 20.92 10.46 -3.57
CA SER A 235 20.56 9.09 -3.13
C SER A 235 20.32 8.19 -4.34
N LYS A 236 21.07 7.08 -4.41
CA LYS A 236 20.94 6.07 -5.48
C LYS A 236 19.72 5.16 -5.33
N ASN A 237 18.92 5.30 -4.29
CA ASN A 237 17.79 4.41 -4.03
C ASN A 237 16.50 4.96 -4.64
N ARG A 238 16.01 4.27 -5.64
CA ARG A 238 14.66 4.42 -6.19
C ARG A 238 13.64 4.24 -5.05
N GLY A 239 12.79 5.25 -4.84
CA GLY A 239 11.75 5.17 -3.81
C GLY A 239 12.06 5.90 -2.51
N VAL A 240 13.27 6.47 -2.35
CA VAL A 240 13.61 7.32 -1.20
C VAL A 240 13.29 8.80 -1.47
N ASP A 241 13.39 9.25 -2.73
CA ASP A 241 13.02 10.62 -3.08
C ASP A 241 11.54 10.72 -3.46
N LEU A 242 10.90 11.80 -3.02
CA LEU A 242 9.47 12.06 -3.27
C LEU A 242 9.15 12.20 -4.77
N ILE A 243 10.07 12.71 -5.58
CA ILE A 243 9.85 12.91 -7.03
C ILE A 243 9.66 11.56 -7.71
N SER A 244 10.52 10.57 -7.40
CA SER A 244 10.38 9.21 -7.95
C SER A 244 9.23 8.44 -7.32
N LYS A 245 9.05 8.57 -6.00
CA LYS A 245 8.02 7.81 -5.27
C LYS A 245 6.60 8.23 -5.65
N GLU A 246 6.38 9.52 -5.87
CA GLU A 246 5.08 10.08 -6.26
C GLU A 246 4.88 10.16 -7.78
N ASN A 247 5.85 9.70 -8.58
CA ASN A 247 5.76 9.73 -10.04
C ASN A 247 4.60 8.84 -10.52
N PRO A 248 3.66 9.39 -11.30
CA PRO A 248 2.54 8.61 -11.85
C PRO A 248 3.03 7.45 -12.72
N SER A 249 2.51 6.28 -12.44
CA SER A 249 2.91 5.02 -13.05
C SER A 249 1.70 4.16 -13.38
N ILE A 250 1.88 3.25 -14.33
CA ILE A 250 0.88 2.24 -14.68
C ILE A 250 1.42 0.84 -14.39
N ALA A 251 0.59 0.00 -13.77
CA ALA A 251 0.91 -1.41 -13.51
C ALA A 251 0.82 -2.22 -14.81
N LEU A 252 1.90 -2.86 -15.23
CA LEU A 252 1.97 -3.65 -16.46
C LEU A 252 2.57 -5.03 -16.21
N ARG A 253 2.08 -6.06 -16.88
CA ARG A 253 2.71 -7.39 -16.86
C ARG A 253 4.15 -7.30 -17.37
N GLU A 254 5.10 -7.77 -16.56
CA GLU A 254 6.51 -7.75 -16.88
C GLU A 254 6.79 -8.57 -18.16
N LYS A 255 6.34 -9.82 -18.16
CA LYS A 255 6.43 -10.70 -19.35
C LYS A 255 5.25 -10.43 -20.28
N GLY A 256 5.47 -9.63 -21.31
CA GLY A 256 4.43 -9.28 -22.28
C GLY A 256 4.44 -7.80 -22.59
N ILE A 257 3.60 -6.99 -21.96
CA ILE A 257 3.42 -5.57 -22.30
C ILE A 257 4.63 -4.74 -21.91
N HIS A 258 5.13 -4.83 -20.67
CA HIS A 258 6.27 -4.04 -20.21
C HIS A 258 7.54 -4.33 -21.02
N ASN A 259 7.84 -5.61 -21.28
CA ASN A 259 8.99 -5.98 -22.11
C ASN A 259 8.88 -5.47 -23.54
N ARG A 260 7.67 -5.40 -24.14
CA ARG A 260 7.44 -4.78 -25.46
C ARG A 260 7.76 -3.30 -25.43
N ILE A 261 7.30 -2.58 -24.40
CA ILE A 261 7.59 -1.15 -24.24
C ILE A 261 9.09 -0.93 -24.08
N THR A 262 9.76 -1.71 -23.23
CA THR A 262 11.21 -1.65 -23.03
C THR A 262 11.98 -1.89 -24.33
N ALA A 263 11.56 -2.85 -25.15
CA ALA A 263 12.14 -3.10 -26.47
C ALA A 263 11.95 -1.91 -27.42
N LEU A 264 10.78 -1.27 -27.41
CA LEU A 264 10.52 -0.05 -28.17
C LEU A 264 11.38 1.12 -27.67
N GLN A 265 11.47 1.33 -26.37
CA GLN A 265 12.33 2.37 -25.76
C GLN A 265 13.79 2.17 -26.20
N ASN A 266 14.30 0.94 -26.16
CA ASN A 266 15.64 0.61 -26.61
C ASN A 266 15.84 0.92 -28.10
N ARG A 267 14.88 0.51 -28.95
CA ARG A 267 14.92 0.74 -30.41
C ARG A 267 14.93 2.23 -30.74
N TYR A 268 14.17 3.05 -30.02
CA TYR A 268 14.04 4.49 -30.29
C TYR A 268 14.95 5.35 -29.42
N GLY A 269 15.97 4.77 -28.78
CA GLY A 269 17.01 5.50 -28.05
C GLY A 269 16.54 6.15 -26.76
N MET A 270 15.41 5.71 -26.19
CA MET A 270 14.87 6.25 -24.95
C MET A 270 15.52 5.60 -23.72
N LYS A 271 16.87 5.68 -23.62
CA LYS A 271 17.64 5.09 -22.52
C LYS A 271 19.00 5.78 -22.29
N GLY A 272 19.50 5.66 -21.07
CA GLY A 272 20.84 6.07 -20.67
C GLY A 272 21.18 7.50 -21.08
N LYS A 273 22.39 7.71 -21.60
CA LYS A 273 22.93 9.05 -21.96
C LYS A 273 22.09 9.79 -23.03
N ASN A 274 21.28 9.09 -23.81
CA ASN A 274 20.42 9.70 -24.82
C ASN A 274 19.28 10.56 -24.21
N LEU A 275 19.02 10.41 -22.93
CA LEU A 275 18.01 11.17 -22.20
C LEU A 275 18.53 12.52 -21.70
N LYS A 276 19.87 12.71 -21.72
CA LYS A 276 20.50 13.97 -21.26
C LYS A 276 20.13 15.11 -22.20
N GLY A 277 19.68 16.21 -21.62
CA GLY A 277 19.30 17.42 -22.35
C GLY A 277 17.91 17.40 -22.98
N GLN A 278 17.17 16.29 -22.93
CA GLN A 278 15.74 16.30 -23.25
C GLN A 278 14.97 17.10 -22.20
N SER A 279 13.92 17.81 -22.60
CA SER A 279 12.98 18.37 -21.63
C SER A 279 12.13 17.29 -20.98
N ALA A 280 11.60 17.52 -19.77
CA ALA A 280 10.68 16.59 -19.11
C ALA A 280 9.46 16.31 -19.99
N LEU A 281 8.89 17.34 -20.61
CA LEU A 281 7.73 17.21 -21.49
C LEU A 281 8.04 16.37 -22.74
N GLU A 282 9.22 16.52 -23.31
CA GLU A 282 9.66 15.70 -24.45
C GLU A 282 9.82 14.24 -24.03
N ASN A 283 10.43 13.96 -22.87
CA ASN A 283 10.58 12.62 -22.34
C ASN A 283 9.20 11.96 -22.10
N ILE A 284 8.28 12.65 -21.41
CA ILE A 284 6.92 12.17 -21.17
C ILE A 284 6.20 11.85 -22.49
N ASN A 285 6.23 12.77 -23.47
CA ASN A 285 5.51 12.59 -24.74
C ASN A 285 6.05 11.44 -25.60
N LYS A 286 7.38 11.30 -25.67
CA LYS A 286 8.01 10.18 -26.39
C LYS A 286 7.66 8.84 -25.73
N ASN A 287 7.77 8.76 -24.41
CA ASN A 287 7.39 7.56 -23.68
C ASN A 287 5.90 7.23 -23.79
N ALA A 288 5.02 8.22 -23.73
CA ALA A 288 3.58 8.02 -23.93
C ALA A 288 3.28 7.36 -25.29
N ALA A 289 3.94 7.80 -26.36
CA ALA A 289 3.77 7.19 -27.68
C ALA A 289 4.22 5.71 -27.72
N LEU A 290 5.37 5.40 -27.11
CA LEU A 290 5.91 4.04 -27.06
C LEU A 290 5.09 3.13 -26.14
N THR A 291 4.66 3.63 -24.99
CA THR A 291 3.80 2.95 -24.03
C THR A 291 2.45 2.60 -24.65
N ARG A 292 1.81 3.56 -25.32
CA ARG A 292 0.55 3.32 -26.05
C ARG A 292 0.71 2.21 -27.10
N ARG A 293 1.80 2.23 -27.86
CA ARG A 293 2.09 1.20 -28.85
C ARG A 293 2.30 -0.17 -28.20
N GLY A 294 3.10 -0.25 -27.15
CA GLY A 294 3.37 -1.51 -26.46
C GLY A 294 2.14 -2.12 -25.80
N ILE A 295 1.28 -1.29 -25.17
CA ILE A 295 0.00 -1.73 -24.62
C ILE A 295 -0.92 -2.24 -25.75
N MET A 296 -1.08 -1.49 -26.83
CA MET A 296 -1.91 -1.91 -27.96
C MET A 296 -1.44 -3.25 -28.55
N GLU A 297 -0.13 -3.39 -28.82
CA GLU A 297 0.45 -4.62 -29.37
C GLU A 297 0.30 -5.80 -28.39
N GLY A 298 0.38 -5.55 -27.08
CA GLY A 298 0.16 -6.57 -26.06
C GLY A 298 -1.29 -7.04 -26.01
N LEU A 299 -2.24 -6.11 -25.99
CA LEU A 299 -3.68 -6.44 -26.00
C LEU A 299 -4.10 -7.22 -27.26
N ILE A 300 -3.54 -6.88 -28.43
CA ILE A 300 -3.78 -7.62 -29.67
C ILE A 300 -3.21 -9.05 -29.56
N ALA A 301 -2.03 -9.21 -28.96
CA ALA A 301 -1.45 -10.52 -28.73
C ALA A 301 -2.28 -11.40 -27.77
N ASP A 302 -3.03 -10.75 -26.87
CA ASP A 302 -4.00 -11.41 -25.96
C ASP A 302 -5.36 -11.71 -26.61
N GLY A 303 -5.51 -11.44 -27.92
CA GLY A 303 -6.74 -11.74 -28.68
C GLY A 303 -7.74 -10.60 -28.78
N MET A 304 -7.41 -9.39 -28.29
CA MET A 304 -8.28 -8.22 -28.46
C MET A 304 -8.24 -7.71 -29.91
N ASP A 305 -9.39 -7.31 -30.46
CA ASP A 305 -9.40 -6.68 -31.78
C ASP A 305 -8.62 -5.36 -31.78
N ARG A 306 -8.06 -5.03 -32.95
CA ARG A 306 -7.14 -3.89 -33.08
C ARG A 306 -7.77 -2.53 -32.75
N LYS A 307 -9.05 -2.35 -33.03
CA LYS A 307 -9.76 -1.09 -32.78
C LYS A 307 -9.93 -0.87 -31.26
N THR A 308 -10.48 -1.85 -30.58
CA THR A 308 -10.67 -1.85 -29.12
C THR A 308 -9.34 -1.73 -28.38
N ALA A 309 -8.30 -2.47 -28.81
CA ALA A 309 -6.97 -2.38 -28.22
C ALA A 309 -6.37 -0.97 -28.37
N LYS A 310 -6.56 -0.33 -29.51
CA LYS A 310 -6.09 1.05 -29.76
C LYS A 310 -6.83 2.07 -28.89
N GLU A 311 -8.15 1.96 -28.78
CA GLU A 311 -8.98 2.85 -27.97
C GLU A 311 -8.60 2.72 -26.49
N LYS A 312 -8.51 1.51 -25.96
CA LYS A 312 -8.11 1.23 -24.59
C LYS A 312 -6.71 1.75 -24.28
N ALA A 313 -5.73 1.45 -25.12
CA ALA A 313 -4.35 1.93 -24.94
C ALA A 313 -4.26 3.45 -24.98
N THR A 314 -5.05 4.11 -25.84
CA THR A 314 -5.08 5.58 -25.94
C THR A 314 -5.66 6.21 -24.70
N ALA A 315 -6.78 5.72 -24.17
CA ALA A 315 -7.42 6.24 -22.97
C ALA A 315 -6.51 6.10 -21.73
N LEU A 316 -5.89 4.93 -21.55
CA LEU A 316 -4.98 4.66 -20.42
C LEU A 316 -3.76 5.60 -20.44
N VAL A 317 -3.12 5.71 -21.60
CA VAL A 317 -1.88 6.48 -21.71
C VAL A 317 -2.15 7.98 -21.69
N GLU A 318 -3.27 8.46 -22.18
CA GLU A 318 -3.60 9.88 -22.09
C GLU A 318 -3.83 10.30 -20.63
N LYS A 319 -4.55 9.50 -19.83
CA LYS A 319 -4.69 9.73 -18.39
C LYS A 319 -3.32 9.77 -17.71
N LEU A 320 -2.50 8.74 -17.87
CA LEU A 320 -1.15 8.66 -17.28
C LEU A 320 -0.27 9.83 -17.72
N ARG A 321 -0.41 10.28 -18.97
CA ARG A 321 0.34 11.41 -19.51
C ARG A 321 -0.04 12.74 -18.84
N GLN A 322 -1.32 12.97 -18.63
CA GLN A 322 -1.82 14.15 -17.91
C GLN A 322 -1.31 14.18 -16.47
N ASP A 323 -1.37 13.04 -15.77
CA ASP A 323 -0.87 12.90 -14.41
C ASP A 323 0.65 13.14 -14.34
N ALA A 324 1.44 12.56 -15.27
CA ALA A 324 2.88 12.77 -15.35
C ALA A 324 3.27 14.23 -15.64
N ILE A 325 2.50 14.94 -16.49
CA ILE A 325 2.72 16.37 -16.77
C ILE A 325 2.39 17.20 -15.51
N ALA A 326 1.31 16.90 -14.80
CA ALA A 326 0.93 17.56 -13.56
C ALA A 326 2.02 17.39 -12.50
N HIS A 327 2.50 16.17 -12.30
CA HIS A 327 3.59 15.84 -11.40
C HIS A 327 4.88 16.59 -11.75
N ALA A 328 5.27 16.60 -13.03
CA ALA A 328 6.46 17.30 -13.49
C ALA A 328 6.37 18.84 -13.30
N LYS A 329 5.16 19.41 -13.46
CA LYS A 329 4.92 20.84 -13.15
C LYS A 329 5.02 21.11 -11.65
N ALA A 330 4.41 20.30 -10.81
CA ALA A 330 4.44 20.43 -9.35
C ALA A 330 5.88 20.36 -8.79
N ASN A 331 6.76 19.61 -9.46
CA ASN A 331 8.17 19.48 -9.10
C ASN A 331 9.12 20.44 -9.87
N ASN A 332 8.58 21.47 -10.54
CA ASN A 332 9.35 22.45 -11.32
C ASN A 332 10.24 21.85 -12.42
N LEU A 333 9.88 20.70 -12.97
CA LEU A 333 10.59 20.03 -14.06
C LEU A 333 10.11 20.52 -15.45
N ILE A 334 8.92 21.10 -15.50
CA ILE A 334 8.36 21.79 -16.67
C ILE A 334 8.12 23.25 -16.27
N THR A 335 8.85 24.16 -16.88
CA THR A 335 8.60 25.60 -16.73
C THR A 335 7.53 26.02 -17.73
N CYS A 336 6.44 26.63 -17.26
CA CYS A 336 5.56 27.39 -18.16
C CYS A 336 6.40 28.55 -18.71
N LYS A 337 6.70 28.56 -19.99
CA LYS A 337 7.12 29.79 -20.65
C LYS A 337 5.90 30.71 -20.55
N SER A 338 6.07 31.81 -19.80
CA SER A 338 5.18 32.97 -19.76
C SER A 338 4.94 33.51 -21.15
#